data_0e12274a8f1761aea528ce2c7b8c305a
#
_entry.id   0e12274a8f1761aea528ce2c7b8c305a
#
_cell.length_a   1.000
_cell.length_b   1.000
_cell.length_c   1.000
_cell.angle_alpha   90.00
_cell.angle_beta   90.00
_cell.angle_gamma   90.00
#
_symmetry.space_group_name_H-M   'P 1'
#
loop_
_entity.id
_entity.type
_entity.pdbx_description
1 polymer ?
#
loop_
_entity_poly.entity_id
_entity_poly.type
_entity_poly.pdbx_seq_one_letter_code
_entity_poly.pdbx_strand_id
1 'polypeptide(L)'
;MALTAVELVRRSSGIYALPELNSRLNQKLEDPASTNQQIADIIQLDAGLSASLLKIANSAFYGFPSTISSISQAISIIGRIELADLILGKSVIQLFNKSEIDKKSLEKHWKHSLLCGLTARQLTKTIENPEQSADSMFVAGLLHDIGKLLIWMELPDKAQEIFQRFDPKTPNHAYLLEKEILGFEHAETGSELLKSWKLPQVLIETTCFHHHPDET
;
A
#
# COMPACT_ATOMS: atom_id res chain seq x y z
N MET A 1 24.15 18.53 5.19
CA MET A 1 23.62 17.93 3.95
C MET A 1 22.13 18.14 3.94
N ALA A 2 21.53 18.44 2.78
CA ALA A 2 20.07 18.50 2.66
C ALA A 2 19.49 17.09 2.90
N LEU A 3 18.34 17.00 3.55
CA LEU A 3 17.62 15.75 3.75
C LEU A 3 17.16 15.22 2.38
N THR A 4 17.28 13.91 2.16
CA THR A 4 16.77 13.23 0.96
C THR A 4 15.68 12.24 1.34
N ALA A 5 14.86 11.81 0.36
CA ALA A 5 13.84 10.78 0.57
C ALA A 5 14.45 9.48 1.14
N VAL A 6 15.59 9.04 0.60
CA VAL A 6 16.34 7.86 1.09
C VAL A 6 16.75 8.02 2.56
N GLU A 7 17.23 9.21 2.94
CA GLU A 7 17.69 9.45 4.30
C GLU A 7 16.50 9.53 5.29
N LEU A 8 15.38 10.11 4.86
CA LEU A 8 14.13 10.14 5.62
C LEU A 8 13.66 8.71 5.92
N VAL A 9 13.53 7.87 4.90
CA VAL A 9 13.12 6.46 5.04
C VAL A 9 14.09 5.68 5.93
N ARG A 10 15.41 5.87 5.75
CA ARG A 10 16.42 5.18 6.58
C ARG A 10 16.29 5.51 8.05
N ARG A 11 16.03 6.75 8.42
CA ARG A 11 15.84 7.19 9.81
C ARG A 11 14.56 6.60 10.42
N SER A 12 13.54 6.43 9.61
CA SER A 12 12.21 6.00 10.03
C SER A 12 11.99 4.47 9.93
N SER A 13 12.90 3.73 9.29
CA SER A 13 12.73 2.30 8.96
C SER A 13 12.52 1.40 10.18
N GLY A 14 13.09 1.75 11.33
CA GLY A 14 12.87 1.01 12.58
C GLY A 14 11.48 1.24 13.19
N ILE A 15 10.83 2.36 12.86
CA ILE A 15 9.51 2.74 13.39
C ILE A 15 8.39 2.19 12.49
N TYR A 16 8.60 2.24 11.17
CA TYR A 16 7.61 1.82 10.15
C TYR A 16 7.99 0.51 9.47
N ALA A 17 8.50 -0.45 10.24
CA ALA A 17 8.73 -1.80 9.74
C ALA A 17 7.40 -2.53 9.54
N LEU A 18 7.25 -3.20 8.40
CA LEU A 18 6.12 -4.10 8.21
C LEU A 18 6.18 -5.23 9.25
N PRO A 19 5.02 -5.70 9.75
CA PRO A 19 4.97 -6.84 10.65
C PRO A 19 5.75 -8.04 10.08
N GLU A 20 6.44 -8.77 10.93
CA GLU A 20 7.21 -9.98 10.56
C GLU A 20 6.38 -10.99 9.75
N LEU A 21 5.07 -11.03 10.00
CA LEU A 21 4.13 -11.86 9.27
C LEU A 21 4.19 -11.61 7.75
N ASN A 22 4.26 -10.35 7.31
CA ASN A 22 4.36 -10.01 5.87
C ASN A 22 5.66 -10.56 5.26
N SER A 23 6.79 -10.43 5.96
CA SER A 23 8.07 -10.94 5.50
C SER A 23 8.04 -12.48 5.38
N ARG A 24 7.50 -13.17 6.38
CA ARG A 24 7.34 -14.63 6.37
C ARG A 24 6.39 -15.10 5.27
N LEU A 25 5.31 -14.36 5.04
CA LEU A 25 4.34 -14.67 4.00
C LEU A 25 4.97 -14.53 2.62
N ASN A 26 5.65 -13.41 2.34
CA ASN A 26 6.33 -13.20 1.06
C ASN A 26 7.37 -14.29 0.78
N GLN A 27 8.19 -14.66 1.78
CA GLN A 27 9.15 -15.74 1.65
C GLN A 27 8.49 -17.08 1.27
N LYS A 28 7.28 -17.35 1.82
CA LYS A 28 6.54 -18.58 1.48
C LYS A 28 5.87 -18.50 0.11
N LEU A 29 5.48 -17.32 -0.34
CA LEU A 29 4.91 -17.12 -1.67
C LEU A 29 5.96 -17.28 -2.78
N GLU A 30 7.21 -16.87 -2.51
CA GLU A 30 8.34 -17.04 -3.42
C GLU A 30 8.85 -18.49 -3.50
N ASP A 31 8.52 -19.33 -2.53
CA ASP A 31 8.89 -20.75 -2.51
C ASP A 31 7.93 -21.60 -3.35
N PRO A 32 8.35 -22.12 -4.52
CA PRO A 32 7.50 -22.94 -5.40
C PRO A 32 6.99 -24.23 -4.73
N ALA A 33 7.70 -24.72 -3.70
CA ALA A 33 7.33 -25.92 -2.97
C ALA A 33 6.31 -25.66 -1.87
N SER A 34 5.97 -24.41 -1.58
CA SER A 34 5.01 -24.06 -0.54
C SER A 34 3.59 -24.49 -0.88
N THR A 35 2.85 -24.94 0.13
CA THR A 35 1.45 -25.32 -0.01
C THR A 35 0.52 -24.22 0.49
N ASN A 36 -0.75 -24.22 0.01
CA ASN A 36 -1.79 -23.31 0.52
C ASN A 36 -1.98 -23.45 2.03
N GLN A 37 -1.80 -24.66 2.57
CA GLN A 37 -1.92 -24.91 4.00
C GLN A 37 -0.79 -24.21 4.79
N GLN A 38 0.45 -24.28 4.32
CA GLN A 38 1.58 -23.61 4.98
C GLN A 38 1.40 -22.07 4.99
N ILE A 39 0.83 -21.51 3.93
CA ILE A 39 0.48 -20.08 3.86
C ILE A 39 -0.66 -19.78 4.85
N ALA A 40 -1.70 -20.61 4.88
CA ALA A 40 -2.82 -20.48 5.81
C ALA A 40 -2.36 -20.54 7.27
N ASP A 41 -1.44 -21.45 7.60
CA ASP A 41 -0.90 -21.60 8.95
C ASP A 41 -0.18 -20.33 9.43
N ILE A 42 0.56 -19.65 8.54
CA ILE A 42 1.20 -18.36 8.85
C ILE A 42 0.16 -17.30 9.15
N ILE A 43 -0.87 -17.19 8.33
CA ILE A 43 -1.95 -16.19 8.48
C ILE A 43 -2.75 -16.44 9.76
N GLN A 44 -2.99 -17.70 10.11
CA GLN A 44 -3.76 -18.10 11.28
C GLN A 44 -3.06 -17.81 12.62
N LEU A 45 -1.76 -17.49 12.61
CA LEU A 45 -1.05 -17.02 13.80
C LEU A 45 -1.62 -15.68 14.32
N ASP A 46 -2.25 -14.89 13.45
CA ASP A 46 -2.96 -13.66 13.80
C ASP A 46 -4.47 -13.84 13.63
N ALA A 47 -5.18 -14.06 14.74
CA ALA A 47 -6.62 -14.25 14.74
C ALA A 47 -7.38 -13.01 14.23
N GLY A 48 -6.90 -11.80 14.52
CA GLY A 48 -7.49 -10.55 14.06
C GLY A 48 -7.32 -10.36 12.54
N LEU A 49 -6.18 -10.74 12.00
CA LEU A 49 -5.92 -10.78 10.58
C LEU A 49 -6.83 -11.80 9.90
N SER A 50 -6.85 -13.04 10.40
CA SER A 50 -7.69 -14.12 9.87
C SER A 50 -9.16 -13.74 9.80
N ALA A 51 -9.73 -13.19 10.88
CA ALA A 51 -11.14 -12.74 10.91
C ALA A 51 -11.40 -11.63 9.89
N SER A 52 -10.47 -10.69 9.74
CA SER A 52 -10.59 -9.60 8.76
C SER A 52 -10.51 -10.08 7.32
N LEU A 53 -9.60 -11.01 7.02
CA LEU A 53 -9.49 -11.61 5.68
C LEU A 53 -10.74 -12.38 5.30
N LEU A 54 -11.28 -13.19 6.22
CA LEU A 54 -12.55 -13.88 5.99
C LEU A 54 -13.70 -12.89 5.77
N LYS A 55 -13.74 -11.77 6.52
CA LYS A 55 -14.73 -10.72 6.30
C LYS A 55 -14.59 -10.06 4.92
N ILE A 56 -13.36 -9.80 4.47
CA ILE A 56 -13.09 -9.25 3.15
C ILE A 56 -13.48 -10.26 2.07
N ALA A 57 -13.06 -11.52 2.20
CA ALA A 57 -13.37 -12.58 1.27
C ALA A 57 -14.89 -12.81 1.10
N ASN A 58 -15.66 -12.64 2.17
CA ASN A 58 -17.12 -12.75 2.16
C ASN A 58 -17.85 -11.43 1.84
N SER A 59 -17.12 -10.38 1.51
CA SER A 59 -17.74 -9.09 1.16
C SER A 59 -18.33 -9.09 -0.24
N ALA A 60 -19.23 -8.13 -0.51
CA ALA A 60 -19.75 -7.88 -1.86
C ALA A 60 -18.65 -7.54 -2.89
N PHE A 61 -17.47 -7.15 -2.43
CA PHE A 61 -16.29 -6.88 -3.27
C PHE A 61 -15.87 -8.11 -4.08
N TYR A 62 -15.91 -9.32 -3.47
CA TYR A 62 -15.62 -10.57 -4.17
C TYR A 62 -16.89 -11.25 -4.72
N GLY A 63 -18.04 -11.09 -4.07
CA GLY A 63 -19.33 -11.54 -4.56
C GLY A 63 -19.46 -13.07 -4.72
N PHE A 64 -18.77 -13.86 -3.90
CA PHE A 64 -18.86 -15.31 -3.98
C PHE A 64 -20.26 -15.81 -3.52
N PRO A 65 -20.82 -16.81 -4.21
CA PRO A 65 -22.17 -17.33 -3.92
C PRO A 65 -22.24 -18.14 -2.62
N SER A 66 -21.10 -18.62 -2.12
CA SER A 66 -21.01 -19.42 -0.90
C SER A 66 -20.11 -18.76 0.14
N THR A 67 -20.40 -18.99 1.42
CA THR A 67 -19.61 -18.46 2.52
C THR A 67 -18.23 -19.13 2.56
N ILE A 68 -17.19 -18.34 2.57
CA ILE A 68 -15.79 -18.75 2.79
C ILE A 68 -15.56 -18.84 4.29
N SER A 69 -15.27 -20.05 4.78
CA SER A 69 -15.17 -20.33 6.22
C SER A 69 -13.75 -20.56 6.74
N SER A 70 -12.75 -20.69 5.84
CA SER A 70 -11.37 -20.91 6.22
C SER A 70 -10.38 -20.11 5.36
N ILE A 71 -9.19 -19.83 5.91
CA ILE A 71 -8.12 -19.15 5.16
C ILE A 71 -7.64 -20.02 4.00
N SER A 72 -7.52 -21.34 4.19
CA SER A 72 -7.13 -22.25 3.11
C SER A 72 -8.14 -22.23 1.95
N GLN A 73 -9.44 -22.14 2.25
CA GLN A 73 -10.48 -21.94 1.24
C GLN A 73 -10.35 -20.57 0.56
N ALA A 74 -10.10 -19.50 1.32
CA ALA A 74 -9.88 -18.16 0.76
C ALA A 74 -8.69 -18.16 -0.21
N ILE A 75 -7.56 -18.77 0.15
CA ILE A 75 -6.39 -18.91 -0.72
C ILE A 75 -6.74 -19.65 -2.02
N SER A 76 -7.53 -20.73 -1.94
CA SER A 76 -7.89 -21.53 -3.11
C SER A 76 -8.83 -20.81 -4.07
N ILE A 77 -9.64 -19.88 -3.59
CA ILE A 77 -10.66 -19.16 -4.36
C ILE A 77 -10.13 -17.81 -4.85
N ILE A 78 -9.48 -17.05 -3.98
CA ILE A 78 -8.97 -15.70 -4.29
C ILE A 78 -7.63 -15.78 -4.99
N GLY A 79 -6.77 -16.70 -4.58
CA GLY A 79 -5.38 -16.82 -5.04
C GLY A 79 -4.40 -16.46 -3.92
N ARG A 80 -3.16 -16.94 -4.04
CA ARG A 80 -2.10 -16.71 -3.04
C ARG A 80 -1.61 -15.26 -3.07
N ILE A 81 -1.37 -14.76 -4.27
CA ILE A 81 -0.82 -13.41 -4.50
C ILE A 81 -1.84 -12.38 -4.06
N GLU A 82 -3.08 -12.52 -4.53
CA GLU A 82 -4.18 -11.62 -4.22
C GLU A 82 -4.46 -11.55 -2.71
N LEU A 83 -4.37 -12.70 -2.02
CA LEU A 83 -4.55 -12.72 -0.57
C LEU A 83 -3.39 -12.03 0.16
N ALA A 84 -2.16 -12.22 -0.31
CA ALA A 84 -0.98 -11.53 0.23
C ALA A 84 -1.06 -10.01 0.03
N ASP A 85 -1.52 -9.57 -1.12
CA ASP A 85 -1.75 -8.16 -1.42
C ASP A 85 -2.77 -7.52 -0.47
N LEU A 86 -3.87 -8.24 -0.15
CA LEU A 86 -4.85 -7.79 0.83
C LEU A 86 -4.26 -7.70 2.25
N ILE A 87 -3.42 -8.66 2.62
CA ILE A 87 -2.73 -8.67 3.92
C ILE A 87 -1.76 -7.48 4.00
N LEU A 88 -1.01 -7.24 2.94
CA LEU A 88 -0.11 -6.11 2.84
C LEU A 88 -0.85 -4.78 3.01
N GLY A 89 -1.89 -4.54 2.21
CA GLY A 89 -2.69 -3.32 2.29
C GLY A 89 -3.26 -3.09 3.69
N LYS A 90 -3.81 -4.14 4.33
CA LYS A 90 -4.30 -4.06 5.70
C LYS A 90 -3.19 -3.74 6.71
N SER A 91 -2.04 -4.39 6.60
CA SER A 91 -0.91 -4.18 7.51
C SER A 91 -0.38 -2.75 7.44
N VAL A 92 -0.29 -2.20 6.23
CA VAL A 92 0.12 -0.80 6.01
C VAL A 92 -0.89 0.17 6.61
N ILE A 93 -2.18 -0.02 6.38
CA ILE A 93 -3.23 0.81 6.99
C ILE A 93 -3.13 0.78 8.53
N GLN A 94 -2.95 -0.41 9.13
CA GLN A 94 -2.82 -0.55 10.57
C GLN A 94 -1.56 0.12 11.13
N LEU A 95 -0.45 0.07 10.39
CA LEU A 95 0.80 0.71 10.78
C LEU A 95 0.62 2.22 10.93
N PHE A 96 0.02 2.86 9.92
CA PHE A 96 -0.17 4.31 9.91
C PHE A 96 -1.37 4.80 10.74
N ASN A 97 -2.39 3.98 10.97
CA ASN A 97 -3.52 4.34 11.84
C ASN A 97 -3.14 4.50 13.33
N LYS A 98 -1.96 4.03 13.73
CA LYS A 98 -1.41 4.27 15.09
C LYS A 98 -0.64 5.58 15.21
N SER A 99 -0.53 6.34 14.13
CA SER A 99 0.21 7.60 14.07
C SER A 99 -0.53 8.74 14.75
N GLU A 100 0.22 9.82 15.04
CA GLU A 100 -0.32 11.08 15.56
C GLU A 100 -0.89 12.01 14.48
N ILE A 101 -0.99 11.53 13.23
CA ILE A 101 -1.61 12.28 12.14
C ILE A 101 -3.07 12.61 12.50
N ASP A 102 -3.50 13.83 12.20
CA ASP A 102 -4.90 14.26 12.36
C ASP A 102 -5.83 13.28 11.66
N LYS A 103 -6.83 12.78 12.40
CA LYS A 103 -7.77 11.74 11.93
C LYS A 103 -8.47 12.13 10.62
N LYS A 104 -8.85 13.41 10.48
CA LYS A 104 -9.56 13.88 9.29
C LYS A 104 -8.67 13.85 8.04
N SER A 105 -7.39 14.20 8.19
CA SER A 105 -6.40 14.11 7.12
C SER A 105 -6.12 12.66 6.75
N LEU A 106 -5.98 11.79 7.73
CA LEU A 106 -5.78 10.35 7.52
C LEU A 106 -6.99 9.69 6.84
N GLU A 107 -8.22 10.01 7.25
CA GLU A 107 -9.44 9.54 6.59
C GLU A 107 -9.54 9.99 5.13
N LYS A 108 -9.19 11.25 4.83
CA LYS A 108 -9.16 11.77 3.46
C LYS A 108 -8.13 11.03 2.61
N HIS A 109 -6.93 10.82 3.17
CA HIS A 109 -5.86 10.08 2.50
C HIS A 109 -6.32 8.67 2.14
N TRP A 110 -6.80 7.88 3.12
CA TRP A 110 -7.27 6.52 2.86
C TRP A 110 -8.47 6.45 1.94
N LYS A 111 -9.39 7.43 2.01
CA LYS A 111 -10.50 7.51 1.06
C LYS A 111 -10.01 7.73 -0.37
N HIS A 112 -9.06 8.63 -0.58
CA HIS A 112 -8.44 8.85 -1.89
C HIS A 112 -7.74 7.58 -2.39
N SER A 113 -6.85 7.01 -1.59
CA SER A 113 -6.10 5.81 -1.92
C SER A 113 -7.01 4.61 -2.23
N LEU A 114 -8.09 4.43 -1.46
CA LEU A 114 -9.08 3.39 -1.73
C LEU A 114 -9.78 3.59 -3.07
N LEU A 115 -10.18 4.82 -3.39
CA LEU A 115 -10.83 5.13 -4.67
C LEU A 115 -9.87 4.90 -5.84
N CYS A 116 -8.60 5.29 -5.72
CA CYS A 116 -7.57 5.01 -6.72
C CYS A 116 -7.39 3.49 -6.90
N GLY A 117 -7.29 2.73 -5.82
CA GLY A 117 -7.17 1.28 -5.88
C GLY A 117 -8.37 0.60 -6.55
N LEU A 118 -9.60 0.98 -6.18
CA LEU A 118 -10.83 0.46 -6.79
C LEU A 118 -10.90 0.79 -8.28
N THR A 119 -10.50 2.00 -8.66
CA THR A 119 -10.47 2.44 -10.07
C THR A 119 -9.44 1.65 -10.86
N ALA A 120 -8.21 1.52 -10.34
CA ALA A 120 -7.15 0.73 -10.97
C ALA A 120 -7.58 -0.73 -11.17
N ARG A 121 -8.16 -1.35 -10.14
CA ARG A 121 -8.72 -2.70 -10.22
C ARG A 121 -9.77 -2.84 -11.31
N GLN A 122 -10.70 -1.86 -11.38
CA GLN A 122 -11.77 -1.92 -12.37
C GLN A 122 -11.24 -1.72 -13.80
N LEU A 123 -10.30 -0.79 -14.00
CA LEU A 123 -9.66 -0.56 -15.29
C LEU A 123 -8.89 -1.79 -15.77
N THR A 124 -8.11 -2.42 -14.88
CA THR A 124 -7.37 -3.66 -15.21
C THR A 124 -8.28 -4.76 -15.75
N LYS A 125 -9.50 -4.89 -15.21
CA LYS A 125 -10.48 -5.88 -15.69
C LYS A 125 -11.02 -5.57 -17.10
N THR A 126 -10.82 -4.36 -17.63
CA THR A 126 -11.22 -3.99 -18.99
C THR A 126 -10.10 -4.19 -20.02
N ILE A 127 -8.88 -4.49 -19.56
CA ILE A 127 -7.71 -4.72 -20.42
C ILE A 127 -7.68 -6.20 -20.81
N GLU A 128 -7.52 -6.48 -22.10
CA GLU A 128 -7.27 -7.84 -22.59
C GLU A 128 -5.84 -8.27 -22.21
N ASN A 129 -5.71 -9.40 -21.50
CA ASN A 129 -4.44 -9.97 -21.07
C ASN A 129 -3.55 -8.96 -20.28
N PRO A 130 -4.02 -8.44 -19.15
CA PRO A 130 -3.24 -7.51 -18.36
C PRO A 130 -1.97 -8.19 -17.80
N GLU A 131 -0.85 -7.48 -17.78
CA GLU A 131 0.42 -7.97 -17.23
C GLU A 131 0.34 -8.21 -15.70
N GLN A 132 -0.51 -7.44 -15.04
CA GLN A 132 -0.70 -7.50 -13.59
C GLN A 132 -2.14 -7.90 -13.23
N SER A 133 -2.29 -8.58 -12.10
CA SER A 133 -3.63 -8.91 -11.60
C SER A 133 -4.41 -7.65 -11.19
N ALA A 134 -5.73 -7.72 -11.28
CA ALA A 134 -6.59 -6.62 -10.85
C ALA A 134 -6.45 -6.32 -9.35
N ASP A 135 -6.14 -7.33 -8.53
CA ASP A 135 -5.97 -7.17 -7.10
C ASP A 135 -4.59 -6.57 -6.76
N SER A 136 -3.52 -6.92 -7.49
CA SER A 136 -2.22 -6.23 -7.38
C SER A 136 -2.34 -4.76 -7.77
N MET A 137 -3.08 -4.42 -8.81
CA MET A 137 -3.33 -3.03 -9.20
C MET A 137 -4.20 -2.28 -8.19
N PHE A 138 -5.10 -2.98 -7.49
CA PHE A 138 -5.79 -2.40 -6.34
C PHE A 138 -4.82 -1.96 -5.25
N VAL A 139 -3.87 -2.81 -4.88
CA VAL A 139 -2.88 -2.49 -3.84
C VAL A 139 -1.91 -1.41 -4.31
N ALA A 140 -1.50 -1.42 -5.58
CA ALA A 140 -0.70 -0.34 -6.17
C ALA A 140 -1.41 1.01 -6.01
N GLY A 141 -2.67 1.11 -6.39
CA GLY A 141 -3.47 2.33 -6.20
C GLY A 141 -3.74 2.67 -4.72
N LEU A 142 -3.81 1.68 -3.83
CA LEU A 142 -3.94 1.91 -2.39
C LEU A 142 -2.67 2.52 -1.77
N LEU A 143 -1.50 2.17 -2.28
CA LEU A 143 -0.20 2.54 -1.71
C LEU A 143 0.51 3.68 -2.45
N HIS A 144 0.03 4.12 -3.62
CA HIS A 144 0.73 5.11 -4.46
C HIS A 144 1.16 6.38 -3.72
N ASP A 145 0.34 6.83 -2.78
CA ASP A 145 0.52 8.05 -2.00
C ASP A 145 1.11 7.82 -0.59
N ILE A 146 1.61 6.61 -0.29
CA ILE A 146 2.07 6.24 1.07
C ILE A 146 3.18 7.16 1.60
N GLY A 147 3.99 7.73 0.72
CA GLY A 147 5.05 8.66 1.08
C GLY A 147 4.55 9.93 1.76
N LYS A 148 3.32 10.39 1.46
CA LYS A 148 2.69 11.53 2.14
C LYS A 148 2.55 11.27 3.63
N LEU A 149 2.16 10.06 4.01
CA LEU A 149 2.00 9.70 5.42
C LEU A 149 3.34 9.76 6.14
N LEU A 150 4.42 9.27 5.53
CA LEU A 150 5.75 9.34 6.13
C LEU A 150 6.23 10.79 6.27
N ILE A 151 6.02 11.64 5.26
CA ILE A 151 6.34 13.07 5.32
C ILE A 151 5.55 13.75 6.44
N TRP A 152 4.25 13.48 6.57
CA TRP A 152 3.41 14.09 7.61
C TRP A 152 3.85 13.69 9.02
N MET A 153 4.37 12.48 9.20
CA MET A 153 4.81 11.99 10.51
C MET A 153 6.20 12.48 10.88
N GLU A 154 7.12 12.45 9.94
CA GLU A 154 8.54 12.74 10.20
C GLU A 154 8.88 14.23 10.04
N LEU A 155 8.09 14.96 9.26
CA LEU A 155 8.31 16.37 8.93
C LEU A 155 7.02 17.21 9.12
N PRO A 156 6.36 17.16 10.30
CA PRO A 156 5.04 17.76 10.50
C PRO A 156 5.00 19.26 10.18
N ASP A 157 6.03 20.01 10.55
CA ASP A 157 6.10 21.46 10.27
C ASP A 157 6.15 21.74 8.77
N LYS A 158 6.91 20.93 8.01
CA LYS A 158 7.00 21.05 6.55
C LYS A 158 5.72 20.60 5.87
N ALA A 159 5.12 19.53 6.34
CA ALA A 159 3.82 19.07 5.87
C ALA A 159 2.75 20.17 6.08
N GLN A 160 2.77 20.86 7.22
CA GLN A 160 1.86 21.96 7.49
C GLN A 160 2.11 23.15 6.54
N GLU A 161 3.38 23.51 6.26
CA GLU A 161 3.74 24.54 5.30
C GLU A 161 3.21 24.21 3.89
N ILE A 162 3.39 22.97 3.43
CA ILE A 162 2.87 22.48 2.15
C ILE A 162 1.34 22.60 2.12
N PHE A 163 0.67 22.15 3.18
CA PHE A 163 -0.80 22.20 3.27
C PHE A 163 -1.36 23.62 3.23
N GLN A 164 -0.71 24.58 3.90
CA GLN A 164 -1.13 25.99 3.91
C GLN A 164 -0.96 26.67 2.55
N ARG A 165 0.05 26.26 1.77
CA ARG A 165 0.33 26.81 0.44
C ARG A 165 -0.40 26.09 -0.68
N PHE A 166 -0.99 24.93 -0.39
CA PHE A 166 -1.65 24.08 -1.39
C PHE A 166 -2.90 24.78 -1.96
N ASP A 167 -2.94 24.90 -3.30
CA ASP A 167 -4.12 25.32 -4.06
C ASP A 167 -4.66 24.14 -4.89
N PRO A 168 -5.85 23.62 -4.57
CA PRO A 168 -6.43 22.49 -5.29
C PRO A 168 -6.84 22.83 -6.74
N LYS A 169 -6.83 24.11 -7.13
CA LYS A 169 -7.12 24.55 -8.49
C LYS A 169 -5.90 24.52 -9.41
N THR A 170 -4.71 24.44 -8.83
CA THR A 170 -3.46 24.38 -9.59
C THR A 170 -3.10 22.92 -9.83
N PRO A 171 -3.05 22.43 -11.08
CA PRO A 171 -2.63 21.07 -11.39
C PRO A 171 -1.26 20.75 -10.80
N ASN A 172 -1.10 19.54 -10.30
CA ASN A 172 0.19 19.03 -9.80
C ASN A 172 0.82 19.84 -8.65
N HIS A 173 0.07 20.75 -8.02
CA HIS A 173 0.61 21.69 -7.05
C HIS A 173 1.21 21.00 -5.82
N ALA A 174 0.64 19.88 -5.38
CA ALA A 174 1.09 19.20 -4.17
C ALA A 174 2.56 18.75 -4.29
N TYR A 175 2.90 17.95 -5.30
CA TYR A 175 4.26 17.44 -5.43
C TYR A 175 5.28 18.52 -5.83
N LEU A 176 4.86 19.56 -6.56
CA LEU A 176 5.72 20.71 -6.87
C LEU A 176 6.09 21.48 -5.60
N LEU A 177 5.14 21.67 -4.67
CA LEU A 177 5.42 22.29 -3.37
C LEU A 177 6.32 21.41 -2.50
N GLU A 178 6.12 20.09 -2.51
CA GLU A 178 7.00 19.15 -1.81
C GLU A 178 8.43 19.29 -2.33
N LYS A 179 8.63 19.29 -3.64
CA LYS A 179 9.93 19.46 -4.28
C LYS A 179 10.60 20.80 -3.96
N GLU A 180 9.81 21.88 -3.91
CA GLU A 180 10.29 23.21 -3.52
C GLU A 180 10.71 23.26 -2.04
N ILE A 181 9.89 22.71 -1.14
CA ILE A 181 10.03 22.86 0.32
C ILE A 181 10.97 21.81 0.92
N LEU A 182 10.94 20.58 0.40
CA LEU A 182 11.67 19.43 0.92
C LEU A 182 12.91 19.09 0.09
N GLY A 183 12.90 19.41 -1.22
CA GLY A 183 13.89 18.96 -2.19
C GLY A 183 13.60 17.58 -2.80
N PHE A 184 12.52 16.94 -2.39
CA PHE A 184 12.02 15.65 -2.90
C PHE A 184 10.51 15.60 -2.78
N GLU A 185 9.87 14.61 -3.42
CA GLU A 185 8.43 14.45 -3.43
C GLU A 185 7.97 13.15 -2.73
N HIS A 186 6.67 13.07 -2.40
CA HIS A 186 6.11 11.89 -1.73
C HIS A 186 6.22 10.62 -2.57
N ALA A 187 6.23 10.71 -3.91
CA ALA A 187 6.42 9.58 -4.80
C ALA A 187 7.79 8.93 -4.60
N GLU A 188 8.86 9.74 -4.52
CA GLU A 188 10.21 9.29 -4.18
C GLU A 188 10.26 8.67 -2.78
N THR A 189 9.66 9.34 -1.78
CA THR A 189 9.62 8.86 -0.39
C THR A 189 8.86 7.54 -0.27
N GLY A 190 7.71 7.42 -0.92
CA GLY A 190 6.91 6.21 -0.94
C GLY A 190 7.64 5.05 -1.60
N SER A 191 8.23 5.26 -2.78
CA SER A 191 8.98 4.22 -3.48
C SER A 191 10.17 3.70 -2.65
N GLU A 192 10.92 4.59 -1.99
CA GLU A 192 12.02 4.18 -1.11
C GLU A 192 11.52 3.40 0.12
N LEU A 193 10.37 3.77 0.68
CA LEU A 193 9.73 3.03 1.77
C LEU A 193 9.35 1.61 1.31
N LEU A 194 8.69 1.47 0.15
CA LEU A 194 8.32 0.16 -0.41
C LEU A 194 9.55 -0.69 -0.75
N LYS A 195 10.65 -0.10 -1.25
CA LYS A 195 11.93 -0.77 -1.44
C LYS A 195 12.50 -1.30 -0.11
N SER A 196 12.45 -0.50 0.94
CA SER A 196 12.92 -0.91 2.28
C SER A 196 12.13 -2.11 2.83
N TRP A 197 10.87 -2.22 2.44
CA TRP A 197 9.99 -3.35 2.75
C TRP A 197 10.15 -4.55 1.81
N LYS A 198 11.01 -4.44 0.78
CA LYS A 198 11.25 -5.47 -0.24
C LYS A 198 9.97 -5.91 -0.95
N LEU A 199 9.13 -4.94 -1.30
CA LEU A 199 7.88 -5.21 -2.00
C LEU A 199 8.11 -5.42 -3.50
N PRO A 200 7.12 -6.02 -4.21
CA PRO A 200 7.18 -6.23 -5.64
C PRO A 200 7.48 -4.96 -6.43
N GLN A 201 8.26 -5.10 -7.50
CA GLN A 201 8.73 -3.98 -8.32
C GLN A 201 7.59 -3.13 -8.86
N VAL A 202 6.48 -3.75 -9.27
CA VAL A 202 5.29 -3.05 -9.76
C VAL A 202 4.72 -2.05 -8.76
N LEU A 203 4.73 -2.36 -7.46
CA LEU A 203 4.25 -1.45 -6.43
C LEU A 203 5.22 -0.27 -6.25
N ILE A 204 6.52 -0.55 -6.32
CA ILE A 204 7.58 0.45 -6.20
C ILE A 204 7.51 1.43 -7.38
N GLU A 205 7.42 0.92 -8.60
CA GLU A 205 7.37 1.74 -9.82
C GLU A 205 6.07 2.55 -9.90
N THR A 206 4.92 1.94 -9.64
CA THR A 206 3.64 2.67 -9.60
C THR A 206 3.70 3.82 -8.60
N THR A 207 4.27 3.58 -7.41
CA THR A 207 4.43 4.64 -6.41
C THR A 207 5.42 5.71 -6.85
N CYS A 208 6.54 5.33 -7.48
CA CYS A 208 7.57 6.26 -7.94
C CYS A 208 7.08 7.19 -9.05
N PHE A 209 6.35 6.63 -10.02
CA PHE A 209 6.07 7.29 -11.30
C PHE A 209 4.62 7.74 -11.50
N HIS A 210 3.74 7.65 -10.47
CA HIS A 210 2.33 7.98 -10.65
C HIS A 210 2.08 9.46 -11.05
N HIS A 211 3.02 10.37 -10.80
CA HIS A 211 2.99 11.73 -11.31
C HIS A 211 3.72 11.92 -12.65
N HIS A 212 4.56 10.97 -13.03
CA HIS A 212 5.41 11.00 -14.22
C HIS A 212 5.34 9.66 -14.98
N PRO A 213 4.16 9.23 -15.45
CA PRO A 213 3.97 7.91 -16.05
C PRO A 213 4.76 7.70 -17.35
N ASP A 214 5.21 8.78 -17.99
CA ASP A 214 6.01 8.72 -19.22
C ASP A 214 7.51 8.43 -18.94
N GLU A 215 7.93 8.35 -17.69
CA GLU A 215 9.31 8.08 -17.27
C GLU A 215 9.56 6.61 -16.86
N THR A 216 8.58 5.71 -17.08
CA THR A 216 8.64 4.28 -16.73
C THR A 216 9.34 3.45 -17.82
#